data_9c1ab1198f81d23d00423aad7e43c88c
#
_entry.id   9c1ab1198f81d23d00423aad7e43c88c
#
_cell.length_a   1.000
_cell.length_b   1.000
_cell.length_c   1.000
_cell.angle_alpha   90.00
_cell.angle_beta   90.00
_cell.angle_gamma   90.00
#
_symmetry.space_group_name_H-M   'P 1'
#
loop_
_entity.id
_entity.type
_entity.pdbx_description
1 polymer ?
#
loop_
_entity_poly.entity_id
_entity_poly.type
_entity_poly.pdbx_seq_one_letter_code
_entity_poly.pdbx_strand_id
1 'polypeptide(L)'
;MSRREITTPKAEETRERIVDAALTLFRDKGFDETTMRDIAAAAGVATGAAYYYFRSKEELVMAFYARTAEEARTLLPPAIERSKELRKRLRAVIDMKFEQFAEHRRLLIAIVRIGIDPLHPLSPFGQETRAMREESIDTFRAAIEGSTTKIPKDIHDDLPTLLWMYQMALILFWMFDQSKGQRRTKLLIDGTLDLMVRLMQIASLPLMGPLRKKLVGLLRAIEE
;
A
#
# COMPACT_ATOMS: atom_id res chain seq x y z
N MET A 1 -10.87 -0.89 24.66
CA MET A 1 -10.08 -1.70 25.64
C MET A 1 -8.63 -1.57 25.26
N SER A 2 -7.80 -1.02 26.16
CA SER A 2 -6.40 -0.71 25.93
C SER A 2 -5.60 -1.95 25.53
N ARG A 3 -4.91 -1.88 24.40
CA ARG A 3 -3.91 -2.86 23.95
C ARG A 3 -2.84 -2.95 25.04
N ARG A 4 -2.62 -4.11 25.65
CA ARG A 4 -1.45 -4.31 26.48
C ARG A 4 -0.23 -4.18 25.59
N GLU A 5 0.56 -3.12 25.81
CA GLU A 5 1.85 -2.95 25.16
C GLU A 5 2.72 -4.16 25.48
N ILE A 6 3.18 -4.84 24.43
CA ILE A 6 4.15 -5.91 24.53
C ILE A 6 5.50 -5.23 24.75
N THR A 7 5.94 -5.21 25.99
CA THR A 7 7.04 -4.33 26.46
C THR A 7 8.39 -5.02 26.60
N THR A 8 8.52 -6.32 26.27
CA THR A 8 9.80 -7.02 26.39
C THR A 8 10.38 -7.42 25.05
N PRO A 9 11.72 -7.36 24.84
CA PRO A 9 12.35 -7.80 23.58
C PRO A 9 11.98 -9.21 23.16
N LYS A 10 11.87 -10.13 24.12
CA LYS A 10 11.45 -11.54 23.89
C LYS A 10 10.01 -11.65 23.40
N ALA A 11 9.12 -10.78 23.89
CA ALA A 11 7.73 -10.77 23.45
C ALA A 11 7.62 -10.25 21.99
N GLU A 12 8.39 -9.22 21.64
CA GLU A 12 8.43 -8.71 20.27
C GLU A 12 9.04 -9.74 19.32
N GLU A 13 10.14 -10.39 19.67
CA GLU A 13 10.72 -11.49 18.88
C GLU A 13 9.71 -12.62 18.63
N THR A 14 8.94 -12.99 19.65
CA THR A 14 7.90 -14.02 19.51
C THR A 14 6.78 -13.55 18.58
N ARG A 15 6.37 -12.29 18.69
CA ARG A 15 5.38 -11.66 17.83
C ARG A 15 5.81 -11.69 16.37
N GLU A 16 7.04 -11.28 16.07
CA GLU A 16 7.58 -11.29 14.71
C GLU A 16 7.69 -12.71 14.15
N ARG A 17 8.15 -13.71 14.93
CA ARG A 17 8.16 -15.12 14.51
C ARG A 17 6.78 -15.63 14.11
N ILE A 18 5.72 -15.21 14.81
CA ILE A 18 4.35 -15.61 14.48
C ILE A 18 3.91 -14.97 13.16
N VAL A 19 4.25 -13.70 12.93
CA VAL A 19 3.98 -12.99 11.65
C VAL A 19 4.71 -13.68 10.49
N ASP A 20 6.01 -13.98 10.65
CA ASP A 20 6.81 -14.62 9.60
C ASP A 20 6.30 -16.02 9.25
N ALA A 21 5.94 -16.80 10.27
CA ALA A 21 5.32 -18.11 10.08
C ALA A 21 3.98 -17.99 9.32
N ALA A 22 3.15 -17.01 9.68
CA ALA A 22 1.89 -16.76 8.99
C ALA A 22 2.09 -16.37 7.53
N LEU A 23 3.01 -15.45 7.23
CA LEU A 23 3.29 -15.01 5.88
C LEU A 23 3.84 -16.14 5.01
N THR A 24 4.70 -16.98 5.56
CA THR A 24 5.21 -18.18 4.89
C THR A 24 4.07 -19.13 4.54
N LEU A 25 3.18 -19.44 5.49
CA LEU A 25 2.03 -20.31 5.26
C LEU A 25 1.02 -19.70 4.29
N PHE A 26 0.77 -18.41 4.35
CA PHE A 26 -0.11 -17.71 3.41
C PHE A 26 0.44 -17.78 1.99
N ARG A 27 1.76 -17.68 1.80
CA ARG A 27 2.43 -17.83 0.51
C ARG A 27 2.31 -19.28 0.00
N ASP A 28 2.62 -20.26 0.82
CA ASP A 28 2.80 -21.65 0.41
C ASP A 28 1.46 -22.41 0.35
N LYS A 29 0.64 -22.30 1.38
CA LYS A 29 -0.65 -23.00 1.51
C LYS A 29 -1.83 -22.14 1.06
N GLY A 30 -1.76 -20.82 1.25
CA GLY A 30 -2.83 -19.86 0.99
C GLY A 30 -3.49 -19.39 2.28
N PHE A 31 -4.10 -18.19 2.19
CA PHE A 31 -4.74 -17.53 3.34
C PHE A 31 -5.94 -18.36 3.88
N ASP A 32 -6.83 -18.81 3.00
CA ASP A 32 -8.05 -19.51 3.38
C ASP A 32 -7.74 -20.85 4.09
N GLU A 33 -6.79 -21.62 3.54
CA GLU A 33 -6.40 -22.95 4.02
C GLU A 33 -5.50 -22.94 5.27
N THR A 34 -4.98 -21.78 5.65
CA THR A 34 -4.10 -21.63 6.81
C THR A 34 -4.91 -21.39 8.08
N THR A 35 -4.63 -22.15 9.14
CA THR A 35 -5.26 -22.00 10.46
C THR A 35 -4.30 -21.36 11.47
N MET A 36 -4.85 -20.73 12.52
CA MET A 36 -4.03 -20.23 13.65
C MET A 36 -3.22 -21.33 14.34
N ARG A 37 -3.70 -22.58 14.31
CA ARG A 37 -2.97 -23.74 14.82
C ARG A 37 -1.75 -24.08 13.97
N ASP A 38 -1.89 -24.02 12.64
CA ASP A 38 -0.76 -24.21 11.71
C ASP A 38 0.31 -23.16 11.94
N ILE A 39 -0.11 -21.90 12.09
CA ILE A 39 0.78 -20.75 12.34
C ILE A 39 1.51 -20.93 13.68
N ALA A 40 0.81 -21.30 14.75
CA ALA A 40 1.42 -21.54 16.05
C ALA A 40 2.47 -22.64 15.98
N ALA A 41 2.15 -23.77 15.32
CA ALA A 41 3.07 -24.89 15.12
C ALA A 41 4.32 -24.46 14.33
N ALA A 42 4.15 -23.72 13.24
CA ALA A 42 5.25 -23.21 12.41
C ALA A 42 6.13 -22.18 13.16
N ALA A 43 5.52 -21.35 14.02
CA ALA A 43 6.23 -20.38 14.85
C ALA A 43 6.90 -21.01 16.10
N GLY A 44 6.68 -22.31 16.37
CA GLY A 44 7.22 -22.97 17.55
C GLY A 44 6.63 -22.45 18.87
N VAL A 45 5.33 -22.11 18.86
CA VAL A 45 4.60 -21.64 20.05
C VAL A 45 3.34 -22.46 20.31
N ALA A 46 2.83 -22.42 21.55
CA ALA A 46 1.54 -23.00 21.84
C ALA A 46 0.41 -22.23 21.12
N THR A 47 -0.65 -22.92 20.70
CA THR A 47 -1.79 -22.28 20.00
C THR A 47 -2.40 -21.14 20.83
N GLY A 48 -2.52 -21.32 22.15
CA GLY A 48 -2.98 -20.26 23.05
C GLY A 48 -2.07 -19.02 23.07
N ALA A 49 -0.75 -19.22 22.92
CA ALA A 49 0.19 -18.11 22.81
C ALA A 49 0.00 -17.34 21.48
N ALA A 50 -0.20 -18.04 20.36
CA ALA A 50 -0.50 -17.38 19.10
C ALA A 50 -1.77 -16.51 19.19
N TYR A 51 -2.84 -17.01 19.81
CA TYR A 51 -4.08 -16.25 20.04
C TYR A 51 -3.92 -15.11 21.07
N TYR A 52 -2.95 -15.18 21.93
CA TYR A 52 -2.61 -14.06 22.83
C TYR A 52 -2.05 -12.86 22.05
N TYR A 53 -1.18 -13.12 21.05
CA TYR A 53 -0.59 -12.06 20.21
C TYR A 53 -1.53 -11.59 19.11
N PHE A 54 -2.25 -12.50 18.46
CA PHE A 54 -3.11 -12.23 17.32
C PHE A 54 -4.40 -13.03 17.41
N ARG A 55 -5.53 -12.35 17.47
CA ARG A 55 -6.84 -12.96 17.64
C ARG A 55 -7.36 -13.65 16.38
N SER A 56 -6.83 -13.24 15.22
CA SER A 56 -7.27 -13.74 13.92
C SER A 56 -6.17 -13.64 12.86
N LYS A 57 -6.40 -14.24 11.70
CA LYS A 57 -5.51 -14.12 10.54
C LYS A 57 -5.50 -12.70 9.97
N GLU A 58 -6.60 -11.99 10.09
CA GLU A 58 -6.73 -10.59 9.67
C GLU A 58 -5.79 -9.69 10.49
N GLU A 59 -5.66 -9.91 11.80
CA GLU A 59 -4.69 -9.18 12.62
C GLU A 59 -3.24 -9.45 12.20
N LEU A 60 -2.92 -10.65 11.71
CA LEU A 60 -1.61 -10.96 11.15
C LEU A 60 -1.35 -10.22 9.83
N VAL A 61 -2.37 -10.09 8.97
CA VAL A 61 -2.28 -9.27 7.75
C VAL A 61 -2.12 -7.79 8.11
N MET A 62 -2.83 -7.29 9.12
CA MET A 62 -2.66 -5.93 9.60
C MET A 62 -1.25 -5.68 10.15
N ALA A 63 -0.65 -6.68 10.83
CA ALA A 63 0.74 -6.61 11.26
C ALA A 63 1.73 -6.59 10.08
N PHE A 64 1.47 -7.35 9.02
CA PHE A 64 2.23 -7.28 7.78
C PHE A 64 2.17 -5.87 7.15
N TYR A 65 0.98 -5.28 7.04
CA TYR A 65 0.84 -3.92 6.54
C TYR A 65 1.58 -2.89 7.40
N ALA A 66 1.50 -3.02 8.74
CA ALA A 66 2.25 -2.15 9.65
C ALA A 66 3.76 -2.26 9.44
N ARG A 67 4.28 -3.48 9.22
CA ARG A 67 5.69 -3.72 8.90
C ARG A 67 6.10 -3.06 7.59
N THR A 68 5.31 -3.21 6.53
CA THR A 68 5.59 -2.55 5.24
C THR A 68 5.56 -1.02 5.34
N ALA A 69 4.71 -0.47 6.21
CA ALA A 69 4.67 0.96 6.47
C ALA A 69 5.94 1.44 7.21
N GLU A 70 6.41 0.70 8.22
CA GLU A 70 7.64 1.02 8.95
C GLU A 70 8.88 0.96 8.04
N GLU A 71 8.97 -0.08 7.19
CA GLU A 71 10.02 -0.17 6.17
C GLU A 71 9.99 1.04 5.23
N ALA A 72 8.79 1.45 4.78
CA ALA A 72 8.64 2.60 3.91
C ALA A 72 9.10 3.91 4.59
N ARG A 73 8.80 4.11 5.86
CA ARG A 73 9.27 5.30 6.62
C ARG A 73 10.80 5.41 6.63
N THR A 74 11.49 4.29 6.64
CA THR A 74 12.96 4.24 6.70
C THR A 74 13.60 4.33 5.32
N LEU A 75 13.08 3.57 4.34
CA LEU A 75 13.73 3.36 3.06
C LEU A 75 13.30 4.36 1.98
N LEU A 76 12.07 4.88 2.07
CA LEU A 76 11.52 5.74 1.03
C LEU A 76 12.13 7.16 1.01
N PRO A 77 12.35 7.87 2.13
CA PRO A 77 12.90 9.21 2.09
C PRO A 77 14.21 9.31 1.31
N PRO A 78 15.25 8.51 1.60
CA PRO A 78 16.48 8.57 0.83
C PRO A 78 16.30 8.16 -0.63
N ALA A 79 15.32 7.31 -0.96
CA ALA A 79 15.05 6.90 -2.34
C ALA A 79 14.43 8.02 -3.17
N ILE A 80 13.45 8.74 -2.62
CA ILE A 80 12.81 9.86 -3.33
C ILE A 80 13.71 11.10 -3.40
N GLU A 81 14.61 11.30 -2.44
CA GLU A 81 15.55 12.45 -2.41
C GLU A 81 16.63 12.38 -3.50
N ARG A 82 16.90 11.20 -4.07
CA ARG A 82 17.87 11.02 -5.17
C ARG A 82 17.55 11.83 -6.41
N SER A 83 16.32 12.30 -6.57
CA SER A 83 15.90 13.07 -7.73
C SER A 83 14.91 14.17 -7.36
N LYS A 84 14.93 15.26 -8.12
CA LYS A 84 13.91 16.33 -8.10
C LYS A 84 12.85 16.16 -9.21
N GLU A 85 13.03 15.19 -10.10
CA GLU A 85 12.06 14.87 -11.14
C GLU A 85 10.88 14.10 -10.55
N LEU A 86 9.67 14.64 -10.69
CA LEU A 86 8.44 14.04 -10.16
C LEU A 86 8.28 12.57 -10.60
N ARG A 87 8.53 12.28 -11.89
CA ARG A 87 8.45 10.91 -12.42
C ARG A 87 9.31 9.92 -11.65
N LYS A 88 10.57 10.27 -11.38
CA LYS A 88 11.51 9.40 -10.66
C LYS A 88 11.10 9.21 -9.21
N ARG A 89 10.58 10.26 -8.59
CA ARG A 89 10.09 10.21 -7.20
C ARG A 89 8.86 9.32 -7.09
N LEU A 90 7.85 9.51 -7.95
CA LEU A 90 6.66 8.65 -8.01
C LEU A 90 7.04 7.20 -8.32
N ARG A 91 8.00 7.00 -9.23
CA ARG A 91 8.51 5.66 -9.53
C ARG A 91 9.09 4.98 -8.31
N ALA A 92 9.88 5.68 -7.49
CA ALA A 92 10.47 5.12 -6.27
C ALA A 92 9.39 4.68 -5.26
N VAL A 93 8.31 5.46 -5.10
CA VAL A 93 7.17 5.08 -4.23
C VAL A 93 6.51 3.80 -4.74
N ILE A 94 6.23 3.73 -6.04
CA ILE A 94 5.57 2.58 -6.64
C ILE A 94 6.46 1.34 -6.57
N ASP A 95 7.71 1.42 -7.00
CA ASP A 95 8.64 0.28 -7.01
C ASP A 95 8.81 -0.31 -5.62
N MET A 96 9.02 0.53 -4.60
CA MET A 96 9.12 0.06 -3.21
C MET A 96 7.90 -0.77 -2.80
N LYS A 97 6.69 -0.32 -3.12
CA LYS A 97 5.47 -1.07 -2.78
C LYS A 97 5.40 -2.40 -3.52
N PHE A 98 5.81 -2.44 -4.78
CA PHE A 98 5.85 -3.69 -5.55
C PHE A 98 6.92 -4.65 -5.03
N GLU A 99 8.08 -4.15 -4.59
CA GLU A 99 9.15 -4.95 -3.97
C GLU A 99 8.65 -5.58 -2.66
N GLN A 100 7.99 -4.79 -1.78
CA GLN A 100 7.42 -5.29 -0.54
C GLN A 100 6.35 -6.37 -0.76
N PHE A 101 5.60 -6.28 -1.85
CA PHE A 101 4.50 -7.19 -2.16
C PHE A 101 4.89 -8.38 -3.05
N ALA A 102 6.10 -8.39 -3.63
CA ALA A 102 6.51 -9.35 -4.65
C ALA A 102 6.30 -10.82 -4.24
N GLU A 103 6.72 -11.17 -3.02
CA GLU A 103 6.60 -12.53 -2.50
C GLU A 103 5.20 -12.86 -1.95
N HIS A 104 4.35 -11.85 -1.74
CA HIS A 104 3.04 -11.98 -1.09
C HIS A 104 1.85 -11.92 -2.05
N ARG A 105 2.09 -12.06 -3.37
CA ARG A 105 1.06 -11.92 -4.41
C ARG A 105 -0.16 -12.83 -4.17
N ARG A 106 0.06 -14.08 -3.75
CA ARG A 106 -1.02 -15.04 -3.47
C ARG A 106 -1.88 -14.58 -2.28
N LEU A 107 -1.24 -14.06 -1.24
CA LEU A 107 -1.93 -13.47 -0.09
C LEU A 107 -2.76 -12.26 -0.52
N LEU A 108 -2.19 -11.35 -1.31
CA LEU A 108 -2.89 -10.14 -1.75
C LEU A 108 -4.11 -10.45 -2.64
N ILE A 109 -4.04 -11.47 -3.50
CA ILE A 109 -5.20 -11.94 -4.27
C ILE A 109 -6.32 -12.42 -3.33
N ALA A 110 -5.99 -13.18 -2.27
CA ALA A 110 -6.99 -13.61 -1.30
C ALA A 110 -7.59 -12.42 -0.55
N ILE A 111 -6.75 -11.48 -0.12
CA ILE A 111 -7.19 -10.27 0.60
C ILE A 111 -8.11 -9.41 -0.27
N VAL A 112 -7.78 -9.21 -1.56
CA VAL A 112 -8.65 -8.43 -2.46
C VAL A 112 -10.02 -9.07 -2.60
N ARG A 113 -10.11 -10.40 -2.66
CA ARG A 113 -11.40 -11.12 -2.76
C ARG A 113 -12.32 -10.84 -1.58
N ILE A 114 -11.75 -10.76 -0.36
CA ILE A 114 -12.52 -10.49 0.88
C ILE A 114 -12.64 -9.00 1.17
N GLY A 115 -11.65 -8.21 0.80
CA GLY A 115 -11.57 -6.76 1.04
C GLY A 115 -12.39 -5.90 0.06
N ILE A 116 -13.12 -6.51 -0.91
CA ILE A 116 -14.11 -5.81 -1.74
C ILE A 116 -15.26 -5.29 -0.87
N ASP A 117 -15.62 -6.00 0.19
CA ASP A 117 -16.58 -5.51 1.18
C ASP A 117 -15.94 -4.33 1.96
N PRO A 118 -16.48 -3.10 1.87
CA PRO A 118 -15.93 -1.95 2.58
C PRO A 118 -15.96 -2.09 4.10
N LEU A 119 -16.83 -2.95 4.64
CA LEU A 119 -16.94 -3.24 6.08
C LEU A 119 -15.95 -4.29 6.56
N HIS A 120 -15.25 -4.97 5.65
CA HIS A 120 -14.26 -5.97 6.05
C HIS A 120 -13.01 -5.29 6.64
N PRO A 121 -12.42 -5.79 7.77
CA PRO A 121 -11.26 -5.17 8.42
C PRO A 121 -10.04 -4.98 7.51
N LEU A 122 -9.87 -5.83 6.49
CA LEU A 122 -8.78 -5.74 5.52
C LEU A 122 -9.11 -4.91 4.28
N SER A 123 -10.28 -4.30 4.20
CA SER A 123 -10.62 -3.44 3.06
C SER A 123 -9.68 -2.25 3.00
N PRO A 124 -9.03 -1.97 1.86
CA PRO A 124 -8.15 -0.81 1.73
C PRO A 124 -8.90 0.53 1.87
N PHE A 125 -10.24 0.50 1.76
CA PHE A 125 -11.14 1.65 1.90
C PHE A 125 -11.86 1.67 3.25
N GLY A 126 -11.65 0.67 4.11
CA GLY A 126 -12.29 0.53 5.41
C GLY A 126 -11.75 1.50 6.48
N GLN A 127 -12.41 1.49 7.63
CA GLN A 127 -12.01 2.32 8.78
C GLN A 127 -10.75 1.76 9.47
N GLU A 128 -10.62 0.45 9.58
CA GLU A 128 -9.49 -0.21 10.24
C GLU A 128 -8.16 0.04 9.50
N THR A 129 -8.21 0.20 8.18
CA THR A 129 -7.03 0.47 7.34
C THR A 129 -6.78 1.97 7.12
N ARG A 130 -7.63 2.85 7.66
CA ARG A 130 -7.57 4.29 7.42
C ARG A 130 -6.20 4.89 7.71
N ALA A 131 -5.64 4.63 8.89
CA ALA A 131 -4.34 5.19 9.27
C ALA A 131 -3.22 4.78 8.30
N MET A 132 -3.21 3.52 7.86
CA MET A 132 -2.24 3.01 6.89
C MET A 132 -2.45 3.60 5.49
N ARG A 133 -3.71 3.83 5.11
CA ARG A 133 -4.06 4.51 3.86
C ARG A 133 -3.56 5.95 3.87
N GLU A 134 -3.82 6.69 4.93
CA GLU A 134 -3.37 8.08 5.10
C GLU A 134 -1.83 8.15 5.04
N GLU A 135 -1.13 7.26 5.73
CA GLU A 135 0.33 7.18 5.66
C GLU A 135 0.84 6.86 4.23
N SER A 136 0.17 5.96 3.51
CA SER A 136 0.51 5.68 2.11
C SER A 136 0.26 6.87 1.19
N ILE A 137 -0.79 7.66 1.44
CA ILE A 137 -1.07 8.92 0.74
C ILE A 137 0.04 9.96 1.03
N ASP A 138 0.51 10.04 2.27
CA ASP A 138 1.58 10.96 2.66
C ASP A 138 2.92 10.65 1.97
N THR A 139 3.19 9.39 1.61
CA THR A 139 4.37 9.07 0.78
C THR A 139 4.31 9.74 -0.60
N PHE A 140 3.13 9.79 -1.21
CA PHE A 140 2.91 10.52 -2.47
C PHE A 140 3.00 12.03 -2.27
N ARG A 141 2.47 12.57 -1.17
CA ARG A 141 2.62 13.99 -0.81
C ARG A 141 4.10 14.38 -0.73
N ALA A 142 4.90 13.62 -0.01
CA ALA A 142 6.34 13.83 0.09
C ALA A 142 7.06 13.75 -1.28
N ALA A 143 6.63 12.83 -2.15
CA ALA A 143 7.17 12.72 -3.49
C ALA A 143 6.86 13.96 -4.34
N ILE A 144 5.67 14.53 -4.21
CA ILE A 144 5.22 15.75 -4.91
C ILE A 144 5.99 16.97 -4.39
N GLU A 145 5.95 17.22 -3.09
CA GLU A 145 6.52 18.41 -2.45
C GLU A 145 8.02 18.57 -2.67
N GLY A 146 8.75 17.44 -2.71
CA GLY A 146 10.19 17.46 -3.00
C GLY A 146 10.56 17.60 -4.47
N SER A 147 9.59 17.67 -5.39
CA SER A 147 9.83 17.77 -6.83
C SER A 147 9.94 19.22 -7.32
N THR A 148 10.56 19.42 -8.51
CA THR A 148 10.58 20.71 -9.20
C THR A 148 9.38 20.92 -10.14
N THR A 149 8.49 19.93 -10.25
CA THR A 149 7.32 19.98 -11.11
C THR A 149 6.28 20.92 -10.51
N LYS A 150 5.86 21.93 -11.28
CA LYS A 150 4.79 22.83 -10.86
C LYS A 150 3.45 22.12 -10.95
N ILE A 151 2.79 21.99 -9.81
CA ILE A 151 1.44 21.44 -9.70
C ILE A 151 0.46 22.57 -9.45
N PRO A 152 -0.66 22.64 -10.20
CA PRO A 152 -1.70 23.63 -9.96
C PRO A 152 -2.24 23.53 -8.53
N LYS A 153 -2.44 24.68 -7.88
CA LYS A 153 -2.90 24.74 -6.48
C LYS A 153 -4.26 24.09 -6.26
N ASP A 154 -5.12 24.14 -7.26
CA ASP A 154 -6.49 23.63 -7.23
C ASP A 154 -6.58 22.09 -7.23
N ILE A 155 -5.52 21.38 -7.62
CA ILE A 155 -5.44 19.90 -7.57
C ILE A 155 -4.38 19.38 -6.59
N HIS A 156 -3.62 20.29 -5.97
CA HIS A 156 -2.45 19.93 -5.16
C HIS A 156 -2.83 19.04 -3.96
N ASP A 157 -3.93 19.35 -3.31
CA ASP A 157 -4.35 18.66 -2.10
C ASP A 157 -4.98 17.28 -2.39
N ASP A 158 -5.66 17.15 -3.54
CA ASP A 158 -6.33 15.91 -3.95
C ASP A 158 -5.37 14.95 -4.66
N LEU A 159 -4.28 15.46 -5.26
CA LEU A 159 -3.35 14.68 -6.07
C LEU A 159 -2.70 13.50 -5.33
N PRO A 160 -2.26 13.60 -4.06
CA PRO A 160 -1.71 12.45 -3.33
C PRO A 160 -2.70 11.29 -3.22
N THR A 161 -3.98 11.58 -2.96
CA THR A 161 -5.05 10.58 -2.90
C THR A 161 -5.28 9.91 -4.26
N LEU A 162 -5.31 10.70 -5.33
CA LEU A 162 -5.46 10.17 -6.70
C LEU A 162 -4.27 9.26 -7.09
N LEU A 163 -3.05 9.61 -6.68
CA LEU A 163 -1.87 8.79 -6.91
C LEU A 163 -1.89 7.50 -6.10
N TRP A 164 -2.41 7.54 -4.89
CA TRP A 164 -2.63 6.33 -4.09
C TRP A 164 -3.68 5.43 -4.76
N MET A 165 -4.80 5.96 -5.23
CA MET A 165 -5.81 5.20 -5.99
C MET A 165 -5.22 4.60 -7.27
N TYR A 166 -4.41 5.36 -7.98
CA TYR A 166 -3.66 4.86 -9.14
C TYR A 166 -2.75 3.69 -8.77
N GLN A 167 -2.02 3.78 -7.65
CA GLN A 167 -1.20 2.67 -7.15
C GLN A 167 -2.05 1.43 -6.84
N MET A 168 -3.24 1.60 -6.25
CA MET A 168 -4.17 0.48 -6.01
C MET A 168 -4.59 -0.18 -7.32
N ALA A 169 -4.88 0.60 -8.36
CA ALA A 169 -5.20 0.07 -9.69
C ALA A 169 -4.01 -0.70 -10.30
N LEU A 170 -2.79 -0.20 -10.15
CA LEU A 170 -1.57 -0.89 -10.60
C LEU A 170 -1.35 -2.21 -9.83
N ILE A 171 -1.55 -2.24 -8.52
CA ILE A 171 -1.44 -3.45 -7.70
C ILE A 171 -2.49 -4.48 -8.16
N LEU A 172 -3.73 -4.04 -8.39
CA LEU A 172 -4.79 -4.91 -8.91
C LEU A 172 -4.40 -5.50 -10.27
N PHE A 173 -3.93 -4.67 -11.21
CA PHE A 173 -3.46 -5.16 -12.51
C PHE A 173 -2.32 -6.17 -12.37
N TRP A 174 -1.32 -5.86 -11.54
CA TRP A 174 -0.17 -6.72 -11.27
C TRP A 174 -0.57 -8.09 -10.70
N MET A 175 -1.56 -8.14 -9.83
CA MET A 175 -2.05 -9.40 -9.27
C MET A 175 -2.57 -10.37 -10.33
N PHE A 176 -3.09 -9.85 -11.45
CA PHE A 176 -3.60 -10.65 -12.56
C PHE A 176 -2.63 -10.77 -13.75
N ASP A 177 -1.49 -10.07 -13.73
CA ASP A 177 -0.50 -10.14 -14.80
C ASP A 177 0.23 -11.48 -14.80
N GLN A 178 -0.04 -12.30 -15.83
CA GLN A 178 0.59 -13.60 -16.06
C GLN A 178 1.77 -13.54 -17.03
N SER A 179 2.16 -12.37 -17.49
CA SER A 179 3.29 -12.22 -18.39
C SER A 179 4.62 -12.53 -17.70
N LYS A 180 5.57 -13.11 -18.45
CA LYS A 180 6.90 -13.47 -17.94
C LYS A 180 7.58 -12.26 -17.30
N GLY A 181 7.95 -12.38 -16.02
CA GLY A 181 8.57 -11.30 -15.25
C GLY A 181 7.68 -10.06 -15.09
N GLN A 182 6.36 -10.22 -15.21
CA GLN A 182 5.35 -9.16 -15.09
C GLN A 182 5.61 -7.97 -16.02
N ARG A 183 6.02 -8.30 -17.26
CA ARG A 183 6.39 -7.32 -18.27
C ARG A 183 5.28 -6.33 -18.57
N ARG A 184 4.00 -6.78 -18.60
CA ARG A 184 2.86 -5.91 -18.87
C ARG A 184 2.67 -4.86 -17.78
N THR A 185 2.83 -5.25 -16.52
CA THR A 185 2.78 -4.30 -15.38
C THR A 185 3.89 -3.25 -15.48
N LYS A 186 5.12 -3.67 -15.78
CA LYS A 186 6.24 -2.74 -15.96
C LYS A 186 5.98 -1.73 -17.07
N LEU A 187 5.50 -2.21 -18.24
CA LEU A 187 5.13 -1.33 -19.36
C LEU A 187 3.99 -0.37 -18.99
N LEU A 188 2.99 -0.86 -18.24
CA LEU A 188 1.88 -0.03 -17.77
C LEU A 188 2.39 1.08 -16.85
N ILE A 189 3.21 0.76 -15.86
CA ILE A 189 3.78 1.74 -14.93
C ILE A 189 4.60 2.79 -15.71
N ASP A 190 5.51 2.36 -16.58
CA ASP A 190 6.36 3.28 -17.35
C ASP A 190 5.55 4.23 -18.23
N GLY A 191 4.61 3.67 -19.01
CA GLY A 191 3.80 4.46 -19.94
C GLY A 191 2.83 5.41 -19.23
N THR A 192 2.19 4.96 -18.16
CA THR A 192 1.21 5.77 -17.44
C THR A 192 1.87 6.84 -16.58
N LEU A 193 3.05 6.60 -16.00
CA LEU A 193 3.80 7.65 -15.29
C LEU A 193 4.26 8.75 -16.25
N ASP A 194 4.77 8.40 -17.44
CA ASP A 194 5.14 9.38 -18.45
C ASP A 194 3.95 10.25 -18.88
N LEU A 195 2.82 9.59 -19.17
CA LEU A 195 1.58 10.28 -19.55
C LEU A 195 1.08 11.20 -18.43
N MET A 196 1.07 10.73 -17.20
CA MET A 196 0.57 11.46 -16.04
C MET A 196 1.39 12.72 -15.78
N VAL A 197 2.73 12.63 -15.82
CA VAL A 197 3.60 13.80 -15.62
C VAL A 197 3.41 14.82 -16.75
N ARG A 198 3.27 14.37 -18.01
CA ARG A 198 2.95 15.28 -19.14
C ARG A 198 1.59 15.95 -18.98
N LEU A 199 0.57 15.20 -18.56
CA LEU A 199 -0.76 15.78 -18.30
C LEU A 199 -0.73 16.81 -17.17
N MET A 200 0.04 16.59 -16.10
CA MET A 200 0.23 17.57 -15.03
C MET A 200 0.92 18.86 -15.55
N GLN A 201 1.92 18.73 -16.42
CA GLN A 201 2.59 19.87 -17.04
C GLN A 201 1.61 20.68 -17.93
N ILE A 202 0.80 20.00 -18.74
CA ILE A 202 -0.23 20.64 -19.56
C ILE A 202 -1.30 21.29 -18.69
N ALA A 203 -1.75 20.58 -17.65
CA ALA A 203 -2.73 21.10 -16.70
C ALA A 203 -2.25 22.33 -15.95
N SER A 204 -0.92 22.54 -15.83
CA SER A 204 -0.33 23.74 -15.22
C SER A 204 -0.44 25.00 -16.09
N LEU A 205 -0.80 24.87 -17.37
CA LEU A 205 -0.97 25.99 -18.27
C LEU A 205 -2.21 26.84 -17.88
N PRO A 206 -2.14 28.16 -17.94
CA PRO A 206 -3.25 29.05 -17.56
C PRO A 206 -4.56 28.75 -18.30
N LEU A 207 -4.49 28.35 -19.56
CA LEU A 207 -5.63 28.00 -20.40
C LEU A 207 -6.44 26.82 -19.90
N MET A 208 -5.83 25.95 -19.10
CA MET A 208 -6.48 24.76 -18.55
C MET A 208 -7.27 25.01 -17.26
N GLY A 209 -7.26 26.24 -16.74
CA GLY A 209 -7.94 26.62 -15.50
C GLY A 209 -9.42 26.21 -15.44
N PRO A 210 -10.27 26.53 -16.44
CA PRO A 210 -11.68 26.16 -16.44
C PRO A 210 -11.91 24.63 -16.41
N LEU A 211 -11.10 23.87 -17.14
CA LEU A 211 -11.21 22.40 -17.18
C LEU A 211 -10.84 21.77 -15.82
N ARG A 212 -9.76 22.28 -15.20
CA ARG A 212 -9.35 21.82 -13.85
C ARG A 212 -10.44 22.10 -12.81
N LYS A 213 -11.02 23.31 -12.79
CA LYS A 213 -12.11 23.65 -11.86
C LYS A 213 -13.29 22.68 -11.99
N LYS A 214 -13.66 22.31 -13.22
CA LYS A 214 -14.73 21.35 -13.47
C LYS A 214 -14.36 19.95 -12.95
N LEU A 215 -13.11 19.51 -13.16
CA LEU A 215 -12.62 18.22 -12.67
C LEU A 215 -12.61 18.16 -11.13
N VAL A 216 -12.05 19.18 -10.48
CA VAL A 216 -12.02 19.28 -9.00
C VAL A 216 -13.43 19.34 -8.42
N GLY A 217 -14.33 20.08 -9.05
CA GLY A 217 -15.75 20.11 -8.62
C GLY A 217 -16.43 18.74 -8.71
N LEU A 218 -16.09 17.95 -9.74
CA LEU A 218 -16.61 16.60 -9.89
C LEU A 218 -16.04 15.63 -8.82
N LEU A 219 -14.73 15.73 -8.54
CA LEU A 219 -14.09 14.90 -7.51
C LEU A 219 -14.71 15.16 -6.13
N ARG A 220 -14.88 16.42 -5.75
CA ARG A 220 -15.49 16.80 -4.47
C ARG A 220 -16.95 16.38 -4.34
N ALA A 221 -17.72 16.43 -5.43
CA ALA A 221 -19.10 15.99 -5.43
C ALA A 221 -19.26 14.45 -5.29
N ILE A 222 -18.22 13.67 -5.52
CA ILE A 222 -18.22 12.21 -5.34
C ILE A 222 -17.82 11.83 -3.90
N GLU A 223 -17.10 12.71 -3.19
CA GLU A 223 -16.64 12.49 -1.81
C GLU A 223 -17.73 12.85 -0.76
N GLU A 224 -18.76 13.62 -1.13
CA GLU A 224 -19.97 13.94 -0.32
C GLU A 224 -21.00 12.79 -0.37
#